data_0ce32b94aadf9a7855d6e834b3f58438
#
_entry.id   0ce32b94aadf9a7855d6e834b3f58438
#
_cell.length_a   1.000
_cell.length_b   1.000
_cell.length_c   1.000
_cell.angle_alpha   90.00
_cell.angle_beta   90.00
_cell.angle_gamma   90.00
#
_symmetry.space_group_name_H-M   'P 1'
#
loop_
_entity.id
_entity.type
_entity.pdbx_description
1 polymer ?
#
loop_
_entity_poly.entity_id
_entity_poly.type
_entity_poly.pdbx_seq_one_letter_code
_entity_poly.pdbx_strand_id
1 'polypeptide(L)'
;ILQGKGREDVTHFICELAQIMLELGGVMASLEEIKQHLTAGKALKKFEEMVLAQGGDLEDLYRPAQVKEQVPVYAEEDGYIAALPAMEHGLFAMRLGAGRAVKSDDLDYESGIVFAKKVGDPVQKGDLVATIYTNLEICQKTIAEFQKNVKILDKVVSVSEIIEIVS
;
A
#
# COMPACT_ATOMS: atom_id res chain seq x y z
N ILE A 1 9.42 4.74 1.42
CA ILE A 1 10.44 4.04 2.22
C ILE A 1 11.83 4.36 1.68
N LEU A 2 12.13 4.08 0.41
CA LEU A 2 13.47 4.29 -0.18
C LEU A 2 13.98 5.74 -0.12
N GLN A 3 13.06 6.71 -0.02
CA GLN A 3 13.38 8.14 0.17
C GLN A 3 13.54 8.53 1.67
N GLY A 4 13.52 7.59 2.59
CA GLY A 4 13.56 7.85 4.03
C GLY A 4 12.28 8.48 4.61
N LYS A 5 11.16 8.44 3.88
CA LYS A 5 9.86 9.04 4.27
C LYS A 5 8.77 7.98 4.51
N GLY A 6 9.14 6.72 4.64
CA GLY A 6 8.20 5.63 4.92
C GLY A 6 7.66 5.69 6.34
N ARG A 7 6.47 5.12 6.58
CA ARG A 7 5.95 4.85 7.93
C ARG A 7 6.94 3.91 8.63
N GLU A 8 7.12 4.11 9.93
CA GLU A 8 8.12 3.37 10.71
C GLU A 8 7.82 1.85 10.74
N ASP A 9 6.57 1.48 10.97
CA ASP A 9 6.09 0.09 10.99
C ASP A 9 6.37 -0.63 9.65
N VAL A 10 6.01 -0.01 8.53
CA VAL A 10 6.25 -0.58 7.19
C VAL A 10 7.74 -0.66 6.87
N THR A 11 8.51 0.36 7.28
CA THR A 11 9.96 0.38 7.09
C THR A 11 10.63 -0.75 7.88
N HIS A 12 10.18 -0.97 9.13
CA HIS A 12 10.68 -2.06 9.98
C HIS A 12 10.39 -3.42 9.34
N PHE A 13 9.15 -3.67 8.93
CA PHE A 13 8.74 -4.90 8.26
C PHE A 13 9.56 -5.20 6.99
N ILE A 14 9.77 -4.19 6.14
CA ILE A 14 10.59 -4.35 4.93
C ILE A 14 12.06 -4.66 5.28
N CYS A 15 12.60 -4.07 6.35
CA CYS A 15 13.96 -4.38 6.81
C CYS A 15 14.07 -5.81 7.34
N GLU A 16 13.06 -6.32 8.06
CA GLU A 16 13.02 -7.72 8.51
C GLU A 16 12.99 -8.68 7.33
N LEU A 17 12.14 -8.43 6.34
CA LEU A 17 12.11 -9.23 5.12
C LEU A 17 13.45 -9.20 4.38
N ALA A 18 14.08 -8.03 4.27
CA ALA A 18 15.40 -7.90 3.65
C ALA A 18 16.47 -8.68 4.41
N GLN A 19 16.41 -8.70 5.75
CA GLN A 19 17.32 -9.50 6.59
C GLN A 19 17.18 -10.98 6.28
N ILE A 20 15.96 -11.50 6.27
CA ILE A 20 15.67 -12.91 5.94
C ILE A 20 16.18 -13.25 4.54
N MET A 21 15.95 -12.38 3.55
CA MET A 21 16.45 -12.59 2.19
C MET A 21 17.97 -12.61 2.10
N LEU A 22 18.66 -11.75 2.86
CA LEU A 22 20.13 -11.73 2.93
C LEU A 22 20.66 -13.00 3.56
N GLU A 23 20.07 -13.46 4.66
CA GLU A 23 20.42 -14.71 5.35
C GLU A 23 20.28 -15.92 4.42
N LEU A 24 19.18 -16.01 3.67
CA LEU A 24 18.98 -17.04 2.65
C LEU A 24 20.02 -16.98 1.53
N GLY A 25 20.54 -15.79 1.23
CA GLY A 25 21.64 -15.58 0.30
C GLY A 25 23.04 -15.79 0.91
N GLY A 26 23.13 -16.22 2.18
CA GLY A 26 24.39 -16.43 2.89
C GLY A 26 25.08 -15.14 3.37
N VAL A 27 24.35 -14.03 3.41
CA VAL A 27 24.84 -12.73 3.88
C VAL A 27 24.21 -12.41 5.23
N MET A 28 25.05 -12.25 6.26
CA MET A 28 24.59 -11.82 7.59
C MET A 28 24.61 -10.29 7.65
N ALA A 29 23.46 -9.69 7.97
CA ALA A 29 23.34 -8.26 8.20
C ALA A 29 22.35 -7.98 9.35
N SER A 30 22.67 -7.00 10.18
CA SER A 30 21.76 -6.53 11.22
C SER A 30 20.69 -5.62 10.63
N LEU A 31 19.55 -5.49 11.33
CA LEU A 31 18.49 -4.53 10.95
C LEU A 31 19.03 -3.08 10.89
N GLU A 32 19.97 -2.74 11.75
CA GLU A 32 20.58 -1.41 11.78
C GLU A 32 21.40 -1.14 10.51
N GLU A 33 22.21 -2.09 10.07
CA GLU A 33 22.98 -1.99 8.81
C GLU A 33 22.06 -1.85 7.61
N ILE A 34 20.94 -2.61 7.57
CA ILE A 34 19.94 -2.51 6.50
C ILE A 34 19.29 -1.12 6.51
N LYS A 35 18.90 -0.59 7.67
CA LYS A 35 18.36 0.77 7.81
C LYS A 35 19.36 1.84 7.36
N GLN A 36 20.63 1.68 7.65
CA GLN A 36 21.68 2.61 7.19
C GLN A 36 21.78 2.66 5.67
N HIS A 37 21.55 1.55 4.95
CA HIS A 37 21.51 1.56 3.48
C HIS A 37 20.32 2.36 2.93
N LEU A 38 19.16 2.36 3.63
CA LEU A 38 18.02 3.21 3.29
C LEU A 38 18.34 4.68 3.50
N THR A 39 18.80 5.05 4.70
CA THR A 39 19.09 6.46 5.06
C THR A 39 20.23 7.06 4.24
N ALA A 40 21.21 6.24 3.84
CA ALA A 40 22.30 6.66 2.95
C ALA A 40 21.89 6.77 1.47
N GLY A 41 20.62 6.46 1.11
CA GLY A 41 20.12 6.53 -0.26
C GLY A 41 20.65 5.45 -1.21
N LYS A 42 21.43 4.47 -0.72
CA LYS A 42 22.00 3.41 -1.56
C LYS A 42 20.91 2.51 -2.16
N ALA A 43 19.89 2.19 -1.38
CA ALA A 43 18.77 1.38 -1.84
C ALA A 43 17.92 2.12 -2.89
N LEU A 44 17.70 3.43 -2.70
CA LEU A 44 17.01 4.27 -3.68
C LEU A 44 17.78 4.29 -5.01
N LYS A 45 19.10 4.57 -4.95
CA LYS A 45 19.93 4.58 -6.16
C LYS A 45 19.88 3.26 -6.92
N LYS A 46 19.91 2.12 -6.21
CA LYS A 46 19.80 0.80 -6.84
C LYS A 46 18.44 0.57 -7.48
N PHE A 47 17.36 1.06 -6.87
CA PHE A 47 16.02 1.01 -7.45
C PHE A 47 15.93 1.85 -8.73
N GLU A 48 16.46 3.06 -8.72
CA GLU A 48 16.53 3.94 -9.91
C GLU A 48 17.33 3.29 -11.06
N GLU A 49 18.48 2.69 -10.75
CA GLU A 49 19.27 1.92 -11.73
C GLU A 49 18.46 0.77 -12.34
N MET A 50 17.66 0.07 -11.53
CA MET A 50 16.80 -1.01 -11.99
C MET A 50 15.70 -0.49 -12.92
N VAL A 51 15.04 0.62 -12.56
CA VAL A 51 14.00 1.26 -13.40
C VAL A 51 14.56 1.63 -14.77
N LEU A 52 15.71 2.29 -14.81
CA LEU A 52 16.37 2.67 -16.06
C LEU A 52 16.81 1.46 -16.88
N ALA A 53 17.34 0.42 -16.24
CA ALA A 53 17.74 -0.82 -16.93
C ALA A 53 16.57 -1.57 -17.58
N GLN A 54 15.36 -1.39 -17.05
CA GLN A 54 14.12 -1.95 -17.60
C GLN A 54 13.45 -1.03 -18.63
N GLY A 55 14.08 0.10 -18.99
CA GLY A 55 13.54 1.06 -19.95
C GLY A 55 12.50 2.02 -19.38
N GLY A 56 12.41 2.14 -18.05
CA GLY A 56 11.55 3.11 -17.38
C GLY A 56 12.17 4.52 -17.37
N ASP A 57 11.35 5.51 -17.03
CA ASP A 57 11.72 6.90 -16.88
C ASP A 57 11.60 7.33 -15.41
N LEU A 58 12.62 8.03 -14.90
CA LEU A 58 12.61 8.51 -13.51
C LEU A 58 11.66 9.72 -13.34
N GLU A 59 11.42 10.53 -14.36
CA GLU A 59 10.45 11.61 -14.29
C GLU A 59 9.03 11.04 -14.10
N ASP A 60 8.68 10.01 -14.87
CA ASP A 60 7.42 9.31 -14.73
C ASP A 60 7.28 8.62 -13.37
N LEU A 61 8.37 8.04 -12.85
CA LEU A 61 8.39 7.39 -11.55
C LEU A 61 7.99 8.34 -10.40
N TYR A 62 8.41 9.61 -10.48
CA TYR A 62 8.17 10.59 -9.44
C TYR A 62 7.00 11.53 -9.74
N ARG A 63 6.39 11.42 -10.91
CA ARG A 63 5.24 12.21 -11.29
C ARG A 63 4.02 11.82 -10.43
N PRO A 64 3.31 12.80 -9.86
CA PRO A 64 2.05 12.53 -9.18
C PRO A 64 1.02 11.91 -10.14
N ALA A 65 0.21 10.97 -9.63
CA ALA A 65 -0.87 10.38 -10.39
C ALA A 65 -1.84 11.46 -10.91
N GLN A 66 -2.23 11.36 -12.18
CA GLN A 66 -3.15 12.27 -12.86
C GLN A 66 -4.43 11.52 -13.19
N VAL A 67 -5.38 11.53 -12.28
CA VAL A 67 -6.68 10.88 -12.41
C VAL A 67 -7.80 11.90 -12.46
N LYS A 68 -8.93 11.53 -13.07
CA LYS A 68 -10.14 12.37 -13.15
C LYS A 68 -10.81 12.52 -11.79
N GLU A 69 -10.84 11.43 -11.03
CA GLU A 69 -11.57 11.36 -9.76
C GLU A 69 -10.62 10.96 -8.62
N GLN A 70 -10.67 11.74 -7.54
CA GLN A 70 -10.04 11.42 -6.27
C GLN A 70 -11.13 11.44 -5.20
N VAL A 71 -11.59 10.26 -4.82
CA VAL A 71 -12.76 10.13 -3.94
C VAL A 71 -12.31 9.71 -2.54
N PRO A 72 -12.39 10.60 -1.54
CA PRO A 72 -12.09 10.27 -0.17
C PRO A 72 -13.20 9.38 0.41
N VAL A 73 -12.80 8.39 1.18
CA VAL A 73 -13.68 7.49 1.95
C VAL A 73 -13.42 7.72 3.41
N TYR A 74 -14.49 8.01 4.15
CA TYR A 74 -14.43 8.37 5.56
C TYR A 74 -15.00 7.26 6.45
N ALA A 75 -14.54 7.23 7.71
CA ALA A 75 -15.09 6.37 8.75
C ALA A 75 -16.54 6.78 9.05
N GLU A 76 -17.43 5.80 9.14
CA GLU A 76 -18.86 6.03 9.42
C GLU A 76 -19.17 6.07 10.92
N GLU A 77 -18.25 5.55 11.76
CA GLU A 77 -18.40 5.46 13.21
C GLU A 77 -17.04 5.57 13.91
N ASP A 78 -17.08 5.78 15.22
CA ASP A 78 -15.88 5.78 16.07
C ASP A 78 -15.46 4.33 16.39
N GLY A 79 -14.16 4.09 16.53
CA GLY A 79 -13.65 2.79 16.91
C GLY A 79 -12.23 2.52 16.41
N TYR A 80 -11.99 1.27 16.03
CA TYR A 80 -10.73 0.80 15.46
C TYR A 80 -10.97 0.07 14.15
N ILE A 81 -10.12 0.27 13.17
CA ILE A 81 -10.18 -0.50 11.93
C ILE A 81 -9.92 -1.99 12.27
N ALA A 82 -10.97 -2.80 12.16
CA ALA A 82 -10.91 -4.22 12.50
C ALA A 82 -10.53 -5.11 11.31
N ALA A 83 -10.93 -4.72 10.10
CA ALA A 83 -10.54 -5.44 8.89
C ALA A 83 -10.58 -4.53 7.65
N LEU A 84 -9.62 -4.75 6.76
CA LEU A 84 -9.54 -4.23 5.40
C LEU A 84 -9.28 -5.44 4.48
N PRO A 85 -10.32 -6.20 4.08
CA PRO A 85 -10.16 -7.46 3.36
C PRO A 85 -9.46 -7.25 2.01
N ALA A 86 -8.26 -7.82 1.86
CA ALA A 86 -7.40 -7.58 0.70
C ALA A 86 -8.03 -8.05 -0.63
N MET A 87 -8.76 -9.18 -0.62
CA MET A 87 -9.41 -9.73 -1.80
C MET A 87 -10.48 -8.76 -2.33
N GLU A 88 -11.38 -8.29 -1.46
CA GLU A 88 -12.49 -7.40 -1.81
C GLU A 88 -11.98 -6.06 -2.32
N HIS A 89 -10.96 -5.50 -1.64
CA HIS A 89 -10.33 -4.25 -2.08
C HIS A 89 -9.52 -4.43 -3.36
N GLY A 90 -8.87 -5.59 -3.56
CA GLY A 90 -8.18 -5.92 -4.80
C GLY A 90 -9.14 -6.05 -5.99
N LEU A 91 -10.27 -6.76 -5.82
CA LEU A 91 -11.33 -6.85 -6.82
C LEU A 91 -11.98 -5.49 -7.11
N PHE A 92 -12.12 -4.67 -6.08
CA PHE A 92 -12.61 -3.31 -6.24
C PHE A 92 -11.64 -2.46 -7.07
N ALA A 93 -10.35 -2.47 -6.76
CA ALA A 93 -9.31 -1.78 -7.53
C ALA A 93 -9.26 -2.24 -8.99
N MET A 94 -9.40 -3.55 -9.23
CA MET A 94 -9.48 -4.10 -10.59
C MET A 94 -10.63 -3.47 -11.38
N ARG A 95 -11.82 -3.33 -10.78
CA ARG A 95 -12.99 -2.70 -11.43
C ARG A 95 -12.81 -1.19 -11.68
N LEU A 96 -11.90 -0.54 -10.96
CA LEU A 96 -11.51 0.86 -11.19
C LEU A 96 -10.52 1.03 -12.36
N GLY A 97 -10.06 -0.05 -12.97
CA GLY A 97 -9.07 -0.04 -14.04
C GLY A 97 -7.65 -0.42 -13.62
N ALA A 98 -7.38 -0.56 -12.30
CA ALA A 98 -6.05 -0.95 -11.80
C ALA A 98 -5.70 -2.43 -12.04
N GLY A 99 -6.60 -3.22 -12.63
CA GLY A 99 -6.41 -4.63 -12.94
C GLY A 99 -7.17 -5.05 -14.18
N ARG A 100 -6.91 -6.29 -14.65
CA ARG A 100 -7.57 -6.87 -15.81
C ARG A 100 -8.61 -7.91 -15.38
N ALA A 101 -9.85 -7.77 -15.83
CA ALA A 101 -10.86 -8.81 -15.71
C ALA A 101 -10.68 -9.88 -16.80
N VAL A 102 -10.26 -9.46 -18.00
CA VAL A 102 -9.90 -10.32 -19.13
C VAL A 102 -8.54 -9.89 -19.72
N LYS A 103 -7.87 -10.80 -20.41
CA LYS A 103 -6.51 -10.59 -20.96
C LYS A 103 -6.40 -9.37 -21.89
N SER A 104 -7.47 -9.00 -22.57
CA SER A 104 -7.52 -7.88 -23.52
C SER A 104 -7.76 -6.52 -22.88
N ASP A 105 -8.05 -6.47 -21.58
CA ASP A 105 -8.30 -5.20 -20.92
C ASP A 105 -7.02 -4.37 -20.81
N ASP A 106 -7.12 -3.07 -21.03
CA ASP A 106 -6.07 -2.11 -20.76
C ASP A 106 -5.94 -1.86 -19.26
N LEU A 107 -4.71 -1.64 -18.81
CA LEU A 107 -4.44 -1.26 -17.41
C LEU A 107 -4.37 0.26 -17.30
N ASP A 108 -5.12 0.79 -16.34
CA ASP A 108 -4.94 2.16 -15.88
C ASP A 108 -3.96 2.16 -14.69
N TYR A 109 -2.70 2.49 -14.94
CA TYR A 109 -1.62 2.46 -13.95
C TYR A 109 -1.75 3.57 -12.89
N GLU A 110 -2.61 4.55 -13.10
CA GLU A 110 -2.85 5.65 -12.17
C GLU A 110 -4.07 5.40 -11.27
N SER A 111 -4.93 4.43 -11.63
CA SER A 111 -6.07 4.03 -10.79
C SER A 111 -5.64 3.12 -9.65
N GLY A 112 -6.27 3.29 -8.48
CA GLY A 112 -5.98 2.48 -7.31
C GLY A 112 -6.61 3.00 -6.03
N ILE A 113 -6.16 2.46 -4.90
CA ILE A 113 -6.64 2.83 -3.57
C ILE A 113 -5.44 3.12 -2.67
N VAL A 114 -5.45 4.26 -2.01
CA VAL A 114 -4.46 4.62 -0.98
C VAL A 114 -5.14 4.62 0.37
N PHE A 115 -4.74 3.71 1.25
CA PHE A 115 -5.25 3.64 2.61
C PHE A 115 -4.50 4.63 3.51
N ALA A 116 -5.25 5.49 4.20
CA ALA A 116 -4.74 6.39 5.24
C ALA A 116 -4.71 5.72 6.61
N LYS A 117 -5.49 4.65 6.80
CA LYS A 117 -5.58 3.86 8.03
C LYS A 117 -5.30 2.38 7.76
N LYS A 118 -4.80 1.68 8.79
CA LYS A 118 -4.51 0.24 8.78
C LYS A 118 -5.37 -0.48 9.81
N VAL A 119 -5.42 -1.81 9.73
CA VAL A 119 -6.02 -2.64 10.78
C VAL A 119 -5.32 -2.37 12.11
N GLY A 120 -6.12 -2.11 13.16
CA GLY A 120 -5.67 -1.71 14.49
C GLY A 120 -5.65 -0.20 14.72
N ASP A 121 -5.67 0.63 13.68
CA ASP A 121 -5.66 2.09 13.84
C ASP A 121 -6.98 2.60 14.45
N PRO A 122 -6.91 3.57 15.39
CA PRO A 122 -8.10 4.26 15.89
C PRO A 122 -8.67 5.20 14.83
N VAL A 123 -9.99 5.29 14.80
CA VAL A 123 -10.73 6.20 13.92
C VAL A 123 -11.86 6.87 14.68
N GLN A 124 -12.14 8.12 14.32
CA GLN A 124 -13.36 8.83 14.66
C GLN A 124 -14.23 8.95 13.41
N LYS A 125 -15.53 9.03 13.61
CA LYS A 125 -16.46 9.30 12.51
C LYS A 125 -16.05 10.55 11.75
N GLY A 126 -15.85 10.40 10.43
CA GLY A 126 -15.38 11.45 9.55
C GLY A 126 -13.85 11.45 9.32
N ASP A 127 -13.09 10.58 9.97
CA ASP A 127 -11.67 10.40 9.65
C ASP A 127 -11.50 9.81 8.27
N LEU A 128 -10.48 10.27 7.53
CA LEU A 128 -10.10 9.71 6.25
C LEU A 128 -9.57 8.28 6.45
N VAL A 129 -10.21 7.30 5.82
CA VAL A 129 -9.78 5.89 5.84
C VAL A 129 -9.00 5.53 4.58
N ALA A 130 -9.47 5.97 3.42
CA ALA A 130 -8.82 5.71 2.15
C ALA A 130 -9.16 6.81 1.13
N THR A 131 -8.35 6.91 0.07
CA THR A 131 -8.67 7.69 -1.12
C THR A 131 -8.66 6.76 -2.34
N ILE A 132 -9.73 6.79 -3.10
CA ILE A 132 -9.89 6.06 -4.36
C ILE A 132 -9.44 6.99 -5.49
N TYR A 133 -8.54 6.50 -6.33
CA TYR A 133 -8.04 7.18 -7.53
C TYR A 133 -8.56 6.43 -8.75
N THR A 134 -9.17 7.14 -9.72
CA THR A 134 -9.67 6.48 -10.93
C THR A 134 -9.95 7.47 -12.07
N ASN A 135 -9.88 6.97 -13.29
CA ASN A 135 -10.29 7.68 -14.50
C ASN A 135 -11.75 7.37 -14.91
N LEU A 136 -12.43 6.48 -14.15
CA LEU A 136 -13.84 6.16 -14.35
C LEU A 136 -14.74 7.03 -13.44
N GLU A 137 -15.97 7.30 -13.88
CA GLU A 137 -16.97 7.93 -13.03
C GLU A 137 -17.40 7.00 -11.90
N ILE A 138 -17.33 7.48 -10.67
CA ILE A 138 -17.76 6.75 -9.48
C ILE A 138 -19.09 7.27 -8.97
N CYS A 139 -20.07 6.38 -8.86
CA CYS A 139 -21.35 6.72 -8.23
C CYS A 139 -21.33 6.43 -6.71
N GLN A 140 -22.28 7.06 -5.98
CA GLN A 140 -22.43 6.88 -4.53
C GLN A 140 -22.60 5.39 -4.12
N LYS A 141 -23.24 4.58 -4.97
CA LYS A 141 -23.39 3.13 -4.72
C LYS A 141 -22.05 2.42 -4.67
N THR A 142 -21.12 2.80 -5.56
CA THR A 142 -19.76 2.24 -5.60
C THR A 142 -18.96 2.60 -4.34
N ILE A 143 -19.11 3.85 -3.87
CA ILE A 143 -18.46 4.29 -2.62
C ILE A 143 -19.02 3.51 -1.42
N ALA A 144 -20.35 3.36 -1.35
CA ALA A 144 -21.00 2.59 -0.29
C ALA A 144 -20.62 1.09 -0.30
N GLU A 145 -20.35 0.52 -1.47
CA GLU A 145 -19.82 -0.85 -1.59
C GLU A 145 -18.42 -0.94 -0.98
N PHE A 146 -17.55 0.02 -1.25
CA PHE A 146 -16.21 0.07 -0.63
C PHE A 146 -16.31 0.21 0.89
N GLN A 147 -17.14 1.14 1.39
CA GLN A 147 -17.33 1.39 2.82
C GLN A 147 -17.79 0.15 3.59
N LYS A 148 -18.64 -0.70 3.01
CA LYS A 148 -19.08 -1.97 3.63
C LYS A 148 -17.94 -2.94 3.91
N ASN A 149 -16.83 -2.83 3.18
CA ASN A 149 -15.64 -3.66 3.35
C ASN A 149 -14.64 -3.06 4.34
N VAL A 150 -14.86 -1.84 4.83
CA VAL A 150 -14.15 -1.26 5.97
C VAL A 150 -14.89 -1.69 7.24
N LYS A 151 -14.24 -2.55 8.05
CA LYS A 151 -14.84 -3.00 9.31
C LYS A 151 -14.27 -2.19 10.46
N ILE A 152 -15.16 -1.58 11.25
CA ILE A 152 -14.82 -0.83 12.46
C ILE A 152 -15.43 -1.56 13.66
N LEU A 153 -14.70 -1.64 14.76
CA LEU A 153 -15.15 -2.23 16.03
C LEU A 153 -14.74 -1.31 17.18
N ASP A 154 -15.42 -1.45 18.31
CA ASP A 154 -15.15 -0.71 19.56
C ASP A 154 -13.89 -1.15 20.31
N LYS A 155 -13.21 -2.20 19.85
CA LYS A 155 -12.01 -2.77 20.45
C LYS A 155 -10.86 -2.89 19.46
N VAL A 156 -9.63 -2.75 19.96
CA VAL A 156 -8.41 -2.92 19.18
C VAL A 156 -8.30 -4.35 18.66
N VAL A 157 -7.94 -4.49 17.39
CA VAL A 157 -7.55 -5.74 16.77
C VAL A 157 -6.05 -5.69 16.51
N SER A 158 -5.30 -6.64 17.08
CA SER A 158 -3.88 -6.80 16.79
C SER A 158 -3.69 -7.82 15.66
N VAL A 159 -2.89 -7.48 14.69
CA VAL A 159 -2.51 -8.37 13.58
C VAL A 159 -1.00 -8.50 13.57
N SER A 160 -0.49 -9.73 13.54
CA SER A 160 0.94 -9.98 13.31
C SER A 160 1.23 -9.86 11.82
N GLU A 161 2.27 -9.12 11.46
CA GLU A 161 2.71 -8.94 10.07
C GLU A 161 3.46 -10.19 9.57
N ILE A 162 4.19 -10.86 10.47
CA ILE A 162 4.84 -12.15 10.21
C ILE A 162 4.14 -13.20 11.07
N ILE A 163 3.48 -14.17 10.44
CA ILE A 163 2.74 -15.24 11.11
C ILE A 163 3.70 -16.39 11.46
N GLU A 164 4.53 -16.81 10.50
CA GLU A 164 5.44 -17.94 10.63
C GLU A 164 6.63 -17.79 9.68
N ILE A 165 7.80 -18.23 10.14
CA ILE A 165 8.99 -18.39 9.29
C ILE A 165 9.20 -19.89 9.13
N VAL A 166 9.01 -20.41 7.91
CA VAL A 166 9.22 -21.82 7.58
C VAL A 166 10.64 -22.00 7.08
N SER A 167 11.42 -22.84 7.77
CA SER A 167 12.82 -23.19 7.44
C SER A 167 12.90 -24.46 6.62
#